data_a99fc0f2df2340f29ccf91c1a5988149
#
_entry.id   a99fc0f2df2340f29ccf91c1a5988149
#
_cell.length_a   1.000
_cell.length_b   1.000
_cell.length_c   1.000
_cell.angle_alpha   90.00
_cell.angle_beta   90.00
_cell.angle_gamma   90.00
#
_symmetry.space_group_name_H-M   'P 1'
#
loop_
_entity.id
_entity.type
_entity.pdbx_description
1 polymer ?
#
loop_
_entity_poly.entity_id
_entity_poly.type
_entity_poly.pdbx_seq_one_letter_code
_entity_poly.pdbx_strand_id
1 'polypeptide(L)'
;RDPEMSRGLGDVYKRQAYCGDINFFCVPFTEIQELLRDNCPEELFTILMRRLMMEIAQRICEKEDIQALVTGESLGQVASQTMYAMVCTDAACRMPVFRPCVGMDKSEIVEIARKIDTFDTSILPYEDCCTVFTPKHPKTRPNLADVEAAQNAFDWEPYIQKAIEGTKPYLIKNA
;
A
#
# COMPACT_ATOMS: atom_id res chain seq x y z
N ARG A 1 0.82 -18.18 13.35
CA ARG A 1 1.63 -17.62 12.26
C ARG A 1 0.70 -16.83 11.37
N ASP A 2 0.94 -15.54 11.24
CA ASP A 2 0.14 -14.64 10.41
C ASP A 2 0.35 -15.01 8.92
N PRO A 3 -0.71 -15.40 8.18
CA PRO A 3 -0.58 -15.81 6.77
C PRO A 3 -0.08 -14.68 5.86
N GLU A 4 -0.52 -13.45 6.12
CA GLU A 4 -0.12 -12.28 5.31
C GLU A 4 1.38 -11.97 5.45
N MET A 5 1.89 -12.08 6.68
CA MET A 5 3.32 -11.92 6.94
C MET A 5 4.14 -13.02 6.27
N SER A 6 3.61 -14.25 6.19
CA SER A 6 4.26 -15.37 5.50
C SER A 6 4.38 -15.13 3.99
N ARG A 7 3.35 -14.56 3.34
CA ARG A 7 3.39 -14.19 1.91
C ARG A 7 4.39 -13.07 1.64
N GLY A 8 4.32 -11.99 2.41
CA GLY A 8 5.25 -10.88 2.28
C GLY A 8 6.70 -11.31 2.43
N LEU A 9 7.01 -12.17 3.41
CA LEU A 9 8.35 -12.74 3.59
C LEU A 9 8.78 -13.61 2.39
N GLY A 10 7.88 -14.42 1.83
CA GLY A 10 8.19 -15.24 0.65
C GLY A 10 8.58 -14.40 -0.56
N ASP A 11 7.84 -13.33 -0.84
CA ASP A 11 8.16 -12.37 -1.92
C ASP A 11 9.49 -11.65 -1.68
N VAL A 12 9.79 -11.29 -0.43
CA VAL A 12 11.05 -10.64 -0.07
C VAL A 12 12.23 -11.58 -0.27
N TYR A 13 12.14 -12.86 0.12
CA TYR A 13 13.20 -13.84 -0.13
C TYR A 13 13.53 -14.01 -1.62
N LYS A 14 12.50 -14.06 -2.48
CA LYS A 14 12.71 -14.16 -3.93
C LYS A 14 13.35 -12.91 -4.52
N ARG A 15 13.05 -11.73 -3.96
CA ARG A 15 13.66 -10.45 -4.38
C ARG A 15 15.14 -10.32 -4.01
N GLN A 16 15.64 -11.05 -3.02
CA GLN A 16 17.04 -11.00 -2.61
C GLN A 16 18.02 -11.34 -3.75
N ALA A 17 17.60 -12.16 -4.72
CA ALA A 17 18.38 -12.42 -5.93
C ALA A 17 18.71 -11.14 -6.73
N TYR A 18 17.95 -10.06 -6.52
CA TYR A 18 18.09 -8.79 -7.24
C TYR A 18 18.54 -7.61 -6.37
N CYS A 19 18.27 -7.64 -5.07
CA CYS A 19 18.41 -6.48 -4.18
C CYS A 19 19.38 -6.68 -3.01
N GLY A 20 19.92 -7.88 -2.79
CA GLY A 20 20.74 -8.18 -1.60
C GLY A 20 19.90 -8.20 -0.31
N ASP A 21 20.48 -7.72 0.79
CA ASP A 21 19.79 -7.63 2.09
C ASP A 21 18.60 -6.64 2.01
N ILE A 22 17.48 -7.00 2.65
CA ILE A 22 16.25 -6.19 2.60
C ILE A 22 15.75 -5.96 4.03
N ASN A 23 15.45 -4.71 4.35
CA ASN A 23 14.68 -4.34 5.53
C ASN A 23 13.18 -4.46 5.22
N PHE A 24 12.49 -5.34 5.92
CA PHE A 24 11.05 -5.54 5.83
C PHE A 24 10.36 -4.91 7.04
N PHE A 25 9.46 -3.96 6.81
CA PHE A 25 8.71 -3.27 7.86
C PHE A 25 7.28 -3.79 7.91
N CYS A 26 6.86 -4.36 9.04
CA CYS A 26 5.49 -4.79 9.27
C CYS A 26 4.77 -3.72 10.10
N VAL A 27 3.82 -3.02 9.47
CA VAL A 27 3.06 -1.92 10.09
C VAL A 27 1.70 -2.43 10.56
N PRO A 28 1.33 -2.30 11.86
CA PRO A 28 0.00 -2.63 12.33
C PRO A 28 -1.00 -1.60 11.80
N PHE A 29 -1.96 -2.02 10.96
CA PHE A 29 -2.86 -1.12 10.26
C PHE A 29 -4.36 -1.39 10.50
N THR A 30 -4.72 -2.49 11.15
CA THR A 30 -6.11 -2.94 11.37
C THR A 30 -6.96 -1.89 12.06
N GLU A 31 -6.46 -1.25 13.12
CA GLU A 31 -7.20 -0.22 13.86
C GLU A 31 -7.57 0.97 12.96
N ILE A 32 -6.66 1.39 12.09
CA ILE A 32 -6.93 2.45 11.10
C ILE A 32 -8.01 2.02 10.11
N GLN A 33 -8.00 0.77 9.66
CA GLN A 33 -9.03 0.24 8.75
C GLN A 33 -10.42 0.22 9.42
N GLU A 34 -10.51 -0.19 10.68
CA GLU A 34 -11.76 -0.18 11.44
C GLU A 34 -12.29 1.24 11.62
N LEU A 35 -11.42 2.18 11.96
CA LEU A 35 -11.79 3.59 12.11
C LEU A 35 -12.22 4.23 10.78
N LEU A 36 -11.56 3.90 9.67
CA LEU A 36 -11.98 4.34 8.34
C LEU A 36 -13.39 3.86 8.00
N ARG A 37 -13.69 2.58 8.29
CA ARG A 37 -15.03 2.01 8.09
C ARG A 37 -16.08 2.77 8.90
N ASP A 38 -15.75 3.13 10.14
CA ASP A 38 -16.73 3.67 11.08
C ASP A 38 -16.91 5.19 10.96
N ASN A 39 -15.91 5.91 10.40
CA ASN A 39 -15.88 7.38 10.39
C ASN A 39 -15.85 8.01 9.00
N CYS A 40 -15.72 7.24 7.93
CA CYS A 40 -15.57 7.76 6.57
C CYS A 40 -16.65 7.26 5.62
N PRO A 41 -16.96 8.04 4.54
CA PRO A 41 -17.85 7.56 3.49
C PRO A 41 -17.35 6.25 2.87
N GLU A 42 -18.22 5.24 2.79
CA GLU A 42 -17.88 3.90 2.25
C GLU A 42 -17.23 3.99 0.87
N GLU A 43 -17.75 4.85 0.00
CA GLU A 43 -17.22 5.02 -1.38
C GLU A 43 -15.77 5.54 -1.43
N LEU A 44 -15.30 6.25 -0.39
CA LEU A 44 -13.96 6.80 -0.28
C LEU A 44 -13.00 5.91 0.53
N PHE A 45 -13.49 4.84 1.16
CA PHE A 45 -12.72 3.99 2.04
C PHE A 45 -11.35 3.59 1.47
N THR A 46 -11.33 3.01 0.28
CA THR A 46 -10.08 2.51 -0.33
C THR A 46 -9.10 3.64 -0.64
N ILE A 47 -9.59 4.82 -1.05
CA ILE A 47 -8.74 5.97 -1.36
C ILE A 47 -8.14 6.55 -0.10
N LEU A 48 -8.95 6.73 0.95
CA LEU A 48 -8.49 7.22 2.25
C LEU A 48 -7.50 6.26 2.91
N MET A 49 -7.78 4.96 2.84
CA MET A 49 -6.87 3.93 3.31
C MET A 49 -5.49 4.05 2.62
N ARG A 50 -5.46 4.17 1.30
CA ARG A 50 -4.22 4.31 0.54
C ARG A 50 -3.48 5.61 0.87
N ARG A 51 -4.20 6.72 1.09
CA ARG A 51 -3.60 8.00 1.53
C ARG A 51 -2.89 7.85 2.87
N LEU A 52 -3.53 7.21 3.84
CA LEU A 52 -2.93 6.95 5.16
C LEU A 52 -1.73 5.99 5.06
N MET A 53 -1.80 4.97 4.19
CA MET A 53 -0.66 4.11 3.90
C MET A 53 0.53 4.88 3.32
N MET A 54 0.29 5.79 2.37
CA MET A 54 1.34 6.64 1.78
C MET A 54 1.96 7.57 2.81
N GLU A 55 1.15 8.16 3.67
CA GLU A 55 1.62 9.04 4.73
C GLU A 55 2.48 8.30 5.76
N ILE A 56 2.03 7.12 6.22
CA ILE A 56 2.81 6.28 7.13
C ILE A 56 4.12 5.83 6.47
N ALA A 57 4.06 5.38 5.22
CA ALA A 57 5.25 4.96 4.47
C ALA A 57 6.26 6.10 4.32
N GLN A 58 5.80 7.33 4.01
CA GLN A 58 6.67 8.49 3.96
C GLN A 58 7.35 8.76 5.30
N ARG A 59 6.60 8.75 6.41
CA ARG A 59 7.16 9.00 7.75
C ARG A 59 8.20 7.93 8.16
N ILE A 60 7.98 6.67 7.77
CA ILE A 60 8.97 5.61 7.96
C ILE A 60 10.20 5.87 7.10
N CYS A 61 10.01 6.23 5.83
CA CYS A 61 11.11 6.58 4.92
C CYS A 61 11.96 7.74 5.45
N GLU A 62 11.33 8.80 5.95
CA GLU A 62 12.01 9.95 6.55
C GLU A 62 12.86 9.53 7.78
N LYS A 63 12.35 8.62 8.61
CA LYS A 63 13.07 8.08 9.76
C LYS A 63 14.27 7.20 9.38
N GLU A 64 14.15 6.48 8.27
CA GLU A 64 15.17 5.53 7.78
C GLU A 64 16.08 6.14 6.71
N ASP A 65 16.02 7.47 6.47
CA ASP A 65 16.79 8.21 5.45
C ASP A 65 16.56 7.67 4.01
N ILE A 66 15.32 7.27 3.72
CA ILE A 66 14.88 6.80 2.40
C ILE A 66 14.23 7.96 1.65
N GLN A 67 14.59 8.17 0.39
CA GLN A 67 14.26 9.38 -0.36
C GLN A 67 13.10 9.23 -1.35
N ALA A 68 12.57 8.03 -1.55
CA ALA A 68 11.49 7.77 -2.51
C ALA A 68 10.66 6.55 -2.12
N LEU A 69 9.41 6.53 -2.55
CA LEU A 69 8.53 5.37 -2.52
C LEU A 69 8.45 4.70 -3.89
N VAL A 70 8.26 3.40 -3.90
CA VAL A 70 7.96 2.61 -5.12
C VAL A 70 6.69 1.84 -4.88
N THR A 71 5.70 1.96 -5.78
CA THR A 71 4.44 1.23 -5.69
C THR A 71 4.20 0.35 -6.92
N GLY A 72 3.47 -0.74 -6.74
CA GLY A 72 3.10 -1.66 -7.83
C GLY A 72 1.79 -1.27 -8.54
N GLU A 73 1.40 -0.01 -8.52
CA GLU A 73 0.16 0.46 -9.15
C GLU A 73 0.23 0.33 -10.68
N SER A 74 -0.89 -0.14 -11.27
CA SER A 74 -1.12 -0.15 -12.70
C SER A 74 -2.44 0.54 -13.01
N LEU A 75 -2.41 1.47 -13.98
CA LEU A 75 -3.55 2.33 -14.29
C LEU A 75 -4.74 1.50 -14.82
N GLY A 76 -5.91 1.72 -14.22
CA GLY A 76 -7.16 1.09 -14.66
C GLY A 76 -7.38 -0.35 -14.22
N GLN A 77 -6.48 -0.96 -13.46
CA GLN A 77 -6.63 -2.35 -13.00
C GLN A 77 -7.76 -2.52 -11.97
N VAL A 78 -7.90 -1.55 -11.07
CA VAL A 78 -8.96 -1.52 -10.04
C VAL A 78 -9.47 -0.10 -9.84
N ALA A 79 -10.63 0.02 -9.17
CA ALA A 79 -11.31 1.32 -8.96
C ALA A 79 -10.44 2.38 -8.26
N SER A 80 -9.51 1.96 -7.40
CA SER A 80 -8.56 2.85 -6.71
C SER A 80 -7.31 3.22 -7.52
N GLN A 81 -7.17 2.71 -8.74
CA GLN A 81 -6.03 2.94 -9.62
C GLN A 81 -6.45 3.69 -10.91
N THR A 82 -7.46 4.55 -10.83
CA THR A 82 -7.77 5.53 -11.87
C THR A 82 -6.87 6.75 -11.73
N MET A 83 -6.70 7.55 -12.80
CA MET A 83 -5.94 8.80 -12.72
C MET A 83 -6.45 9.72 -11.61
N TYR A 84 -7.78 9.83 -11.45
CA TYR A 84 -8.38 10.64 -10.39
C TYR A 84 -8.01 10.14 -8.99
N ALA A 85 -8.05 8.82 -8.78
CA ALA A 85 -7.68 8.22 -7.51
C ALA A 85 -6.18 8.35 -7.21
N MET A 86 -5.33 8.21 -8.23
CA MET A 86 -3.88 8.37 -8.10
C MET A 86 -3.49 9.80 -7.74
N VAL A 87 -4.13 10.82 -8.33
CA VAL A 87 -3.95 12.23 -7.93
C VAL A 87 -4.27 12.42 -6.45
N CYS A 88 -5.37 11.83 -5.98
CA CYS A 88 -5.74 11.92 -4.56
C CYS A 88 -4.72 11.22 -3.64
N THR A 89 -4.18 10.07 -4.05
CA THR A 89 -3.16 9.36 -3.27
C THR A 89 -1.81 10.08 -3.27
N ASP A 90 -1.41 10.65 -4.40
CA ASP A 90 -0.17 11.42 -4.52
C ASP A 90 -0.15 12.66 -3.63
N ALA A 91 -1.29 13.33 -3.51
CA ALA A 91 -1.42 14.51 -2.66
C ALA A 91 -1.17 14.23 -1.16
N ALA A 92 -1.18 12.98 -0.73
CA ALA A 92 -0.85 12.59 0.64
C ALA A 92 0.67 12.36 0.87
N CYS A 93 1.49 12.42 -0.19
CA CYS A 93 2.91 12.15 -0.12
C CYS A 93 3.71 13.29 -0.74
N ARG A 94 4.77 13.74 -0.06
CA ARG A 94 5.63 14.84 -0.53
C ARG A 94 6.92 14.36 -1.20
N MET A 95 7.27 13.09 -0.99
CA MET A 95 8.45 12.50 -1.61
C MET A 95 8.12 11.92 -2.99
N PRO A 96 9.13 11.71 -3.85
CA PRO A 96 8.93 11.05 -5.14
C PRO A 96 8.32 9.65 -5.00
N VAL A 97 7.32 9.35 -5.84
CA VAL A 97 6.67 8.03 -5.90
C VAL A 97 6.88 7.45 -7.29
N PHE A 98 7.67 6.39 -7.38
CA PHE A 98 7.91 5.66 -8.63
C PHE A 98 6.89 4.54 -8.83
N ARG A 99 6.36 4.44 -10.05
CA ARG A 99 5.34 3.45 -10.44
C ARG A 99 5.78 2.70 -11.68
N PRO A 100 6.70 1.74 -11.56
CA PRO A 100 7.26 1.04 -12.72
C PRO A 100 6.21 0.29 -13.55
N CYS A 101 5.09 -0.10 -12.94
CA CYS A 101 4.01 -0.84 -13.60
C CYS A 101 2.87 0.04 -14.11
N VAL A 102 2.93 1.37 -13.99
CA VAL A 102 1.78 2.25 -14.21
C VAL A 102 1.15 2.16 -15.59
N GLY A 103 1.96 1.93 -16.62
CA GLY A 103 1.52 1.80 -18.02
C GLY A 103 1.42 0.36 -18.53
N MET A 104 1.61 -0.62 -17.66
CA MET A 104 1.58 -2.04 -18.03
C MET A 104 0.20 -2.64 -17.82
N ASP A 105 -0.20 -3.54 -18.70
CA ASP A 105 -1.38 -4.36 -18.46
C ASP A 105 -1.07 -5.56 -17.54
N LYS A 106 -2.14 -6.26 -17.13
CA LYS A 106 -2.00 -7.37 -16.19
C LYS A 106 -1.15 -8.52 -16.76
N SER A 107 -1.21 -8.79 -18.06
CA SER A 107 -0.45 -9.87 -18.70
C SER A 107 1.05 -9.54 -18.69
N GLU A 108 1.44 -8.31 -19.01
CA GLU A 108 2.83 -7.87 -18.96
C GLU A 108 3.41 -7.98 -17.54
N ILE A 109 2.65 -7.57 -16.53
CA ILE A 109 3.06 -7.70 -15.12
C ILE A 109 3.23 -9.16 -14.71
N VAL A 110 2.31 -10.05 -15.13
CA VAL A 110 2.40 -11.50 -14.87
C VAL A 110 3.61 -12.12 -15.56
N GLU A 111 3.92 -11.73 -16.80
CA GLU A 111 5.12 -12.20 -17.49
C GLU A 111 6.41 -11.80 -16.76
N ILE A 112 6.49 -10.55 -16.29
CA ILE A 112 7.63 -10.09 -15.48
C ILE A 112 7.70 -10.88 -14.17
N ALA A 113 6.58 -11.05 -13.47
CA ALA A 113 6.52 -11.80 -12.21
C ALA A 113 7.00 -13.25 -12.36
N ARG A 114 6.66 -13.91 -13.48
CA ARG A 114 7.16 -15.25 -13.81
C ARG A 114 8.66 -15.24 -14.11
N LYS A 115 9.12 -14.25 -14.87
CA LYS A 115 10.54 -14.10 -15.22
C LYS A 115 11.44 -13.89 -14.00
N ILE A 116 10.96 -13.19 -12.99
CA ILE A 116 11.69 -12.92 -11.73
C ILE A 116 11.31 -13.91 -10.62
N ASP A 117 10.59 -14.98 -10.94
CA ASP A 117 10.19 -16.07 -10.02
C ASP A 117 9.40 -15.63 -8.78
N THR A 118 8.55 -14.60 -8.91
CA THR A 118 7.67 -14.14 -7.82
C THR A 118 6.20 -14.53 -8.02
N PHE A 119 5.83 -14.98 -9.22
CA PHE A 119 4.44 -15.26 -9.58
C PHE A 119 3.78 -16.30 -8.67
N ASP A 120 4.44 -17.44 -8.45
CA ASP A 120 3.86 -18.56 -7.67
C ASP A 120 3.62 -18.17 -6.20
N THR A 121 4.45 -17.28 -5.64
CA THR A 121 4.22 -16.74 -4.30
C THR A 121 3.05 -15.74 -4.30
N SER A 122 2.92 -14.92 -5.34
CA SER A 122 1.90 -13.88 -5.41
C SER A 122 0.48 -14.43 -5.60
N ILE A 123 0.32 -15.65 -6.12
CA ILE A 123 -0.99 -16.29 -6.30
C ILE A 123 -1.42 -17.19 -5.15
N LEU A 124 -0.62 -17.29 -4.07
CA LEU A 124 -1.02 -18.06 -2.89
C LEU A 124 -2.36 -17.55 -2.32
N PRO A 125 -3.23 -18.45 -1.83
CA PRO A 125 -4.60 -18.11 -1.43
C PRO A 125 -4.65 -17.43 -0.05
N TYR A 126 -4.01 -16.27 0.06
CA TYR A 126 -4.12 -15.41 1.23
C TYR A 126 -4.92 -14.15 0.88
N GLU A 127 -5.71 -13.68 1.82
CA GLU A 127 -6.46 -12.43 1.66
C GLU A 127 -5.53 -11.21 1.68
N ASP A 128 -5.82 -10.25 0.81
CA ASP A 128 -5.14 -8.96 0.83
C ASP A 128 -5.80 -8.04 1.87
N CYS A 129 -5.03 -7.18 2.53
CA CYS A 129 -5.52 -6.24 3.52
C CYS A 129 -6.64 -5.31 3.00
N CYS A 130 -6.64 -5.03 1.69
CA CYS A 130 -7.65 -4.17 1.05
C CYS A 130 -8.98 -4.89 0.76
N THR A 131 -9.05 -6.24 0.89
CA THR A 131 -10.28 -7.00 0.63
C THR A 131 -11.17 -7.16 1.84
N VAL A 132 -10.65 -6.93 3.05
CA VAL A 132 -11.39 -7.10 4.31
C VAL A 132 -12.58 -6.13 4.41
N PHE A 133 -12.43 -4.91 3.89
CA PHE A 133 -13.45 -3.87 3.91
C PHE A 133 -13.67 -3.28 2.51
N THR A 134 -13.97 -4.13 1.53
CA THR A 134 -14.18 -3.66 0.16
C THR A 134 -15.50 -2.91 0.04
N PRO A 135 -15.50 -1.63 -0.38
CA PRO A 135 -16.74 -0.88 -0.60
C PRO A 135 -17.57 -1.49 -1.74
N LYS A 136 -18.89 -1.52 -1.60
CA LYS A 136 -19.81 -2.02 -2.64
C LYS A 136 -19.76 -1.17 -3.90
N HIS A 137 -19.59 0.14 -3.73
CA HIS A 137 -19.58 1.14 -4.81
C HIS A 137 -18.38 2.09 -4.66
N PRO A 138 -17.15 1.65 -4.99
CA PRO A 138 -15.97 2.50 -4.85
C PRO A 138 -16.04 3.67 -5.84
N LYS A 139 -15.65 4.87 -5.39
CA LYS A 139 -15.61 6.07 -6.21
C LYS A 139 -14.43 6.03 -7.19
N THR A 140 -14.74 5.90 -8.48
CA THR A 140 -13.71 5.81 -9.55
C THR A 140 -13.23 7.18 -10.03
N ARG A 141 -13.98 8.25 -9.74
CA ARG A 141 -13.63 9.64 -10.07
C ARG A 141 -13.72 10.53 -8.83
N PRO A 142 -12.85 10.31 -7.82
CA PRO A 142 -12.84 11.15 -6.63
C PRO A 142 -12.35 12.55 -6.98
N ASN A 143 -12.84 13.55 -6.25
CA ASN A 143 -12.31 14.90 -6.25
C ASN A 143 -11.35 15.03 -5.06
N LEU A 144 -10.17 15.64 -5.25
CA LEU A 144 -9.18 15.79 -4.19
C LEU A 144 -9.73 16.57 -2.98
N ALA A 145 -10.45 17.66 -3.21
CA ALA A 145 -11.02 18.47 -2.12
C ALA A 145 -12.02 17.69 -1.26
N ASP A 146 -12.86 16.86 -1.88
CA ASP A 146 -13.83 16.01 -1.16
C ASP A 146 -13.10 14.94 -0.33
N VAL A 147 -12.05 14.34 -0.89
CA VAL A 147 -11.23 13.32 -0.22
C VAL A 147 -10.48 13.93 0.98
N GLU A 148 -9.90 15.11 0.81
CA GLU A 148 -9.21 15.82 1.90
C GLU A 148 -10.19 16.28 2.99
N ALA A 149 -11.37 16.77 2.61
CA ALA A 149 -12.41 17.12 3.58
C ALA A 149 -12.86 15.91 4.40
N ALA A 150 -13.05 14.75 3.75
CA ALA A 150 -13.41 13.50 4.43
C ALA A 150 -12.27 13.00 5.35
N GLN A 151 -11.01 13.11 4.92
CA GLN A 151 -9.86 12.76 5.76
C GLN A 151 -9.75 13.67 6.97
N ASN A 152 -9.87 14.98 6.77
CA ASN A 152 -9.72 15.99 7.82
C ASN A 152 -10.90 16.04 8.81
N ALA A 153 -12.01 15.36 8.53
CA ALA A 153 -13.14 15.24 9.44
C ALA A 153 -12.83 14.38 10.68
N PHE A 154 -11.73 13.62 10.67
CA PHE A 154 -11.30 12.78 11.78
C PHE A 154 -9.82 13.02 12.08
N ASP A 155 -9.44 13.00 13.35
CA ASP A 155 -8.05 13.13 13.78
C ASP A 155 -7.31 11.79 13.66
N TRP A 156 -6.54 11.61 12.59
CA TRP A 156 -5.75 10.40 12.31
C TRP A 156 -4.40 10.38 13.01
N GLU A 157 -3.89 11.51 13.45
CA GLU A 157 -2.51 11.64 13.96
C GLU A 157 -2.17 10.65 15.08
N PRO A 158 -3.01 10.45 16.12
CA PRO A 158 -2.69 9.49 17.18
C PRO A 158 -2.54 8.05 16.67
N TYR A 159 -3.35 7.67 15.68
CA TYR A 159 -3.36 6.31 15.10
C TYR A 159 -2.22 6.09 14.12
N ILE A 160 -1.87 7.09 13.33
CA ILE A 160 -0.69 7.09 12.47
C ILE A 160 0.56 6.92 13.33
N GLN A 161 0.70 7.71 14.38
CA GLN A 161 1.84 7.64 15.29
C GLN A 161 1.93 6.27 15.96
N LYS A 162 0.81 5.73 16.44
CA LYS A 162 0.73 4.39 17.02
C LYS A 162 1.13 3.29 16.04
N ALA A 163 0.72 3.40 14.78
CA ALA A 163 1.09 2.45 13.73
C ALA A 163 2.60 2.50 13.44
N ILE A 164 3.19 3.70 13.39
CA ILE A 164 4.64 3.88 13.20
C ILE A 164 5.42 3.31 14.38
N GLU A 165 5.02 3.61 15.60
CA GLU A 165 5.67 3.09 16.82
C GLU A 165 5.54 1.57 16.95
N GLY A 166 4.40 1.02 16.52
CA GLY A 166 4.15 -0.42 16.48
C GLY A 166 4.82 -1.16 15.33
N THR A 167 5.48 -0.45 14.42
CA THR A 167 6.15 -1.04 13.25
C THR A 167 7.31 -1.94 13.67
N LYS A 168 7.33 -3.16 13.15
CA LYS A 168 8.37 -4.14 13.43
C LYS A 168 9.31 -4.27 12.23
N PRO A 169 10.58 -3.89 12.35
CA PRO A 169 11.58 -4.12 11.31
C PRO A 169 12.11 -5.56 11.37
N TYR A 170 12.33 -6.15 10.20
CA TYR A 170 12.97 -7.45 10.03
C TYR A 170 14.06 -7.33 8.97
N LEU A 171 15.30 -7.62 9.34
CA LEU A 171 16.39 -7.71 8.36
C LEU A 171 16.37 -9.12 7.73
N ILE A 172 16.13 -9.19 6.44
CA ILE A 172 16.19 -10.42 5.65
C ILE A 172 17.51 -10.40 4.90
N LYS A 173 18.43 -11.26 5.34
CA LYS A 173 19.77 -11.36 4.78
C LYS A 173 19.78 -12.27 3.55
N ASN A 174 20.60 -11.90 2.56
CA ASN A 174 20.91 -12.77 1.44
C ASN A 174 21.66 -14.02 1.95
N ALA A 175 21.17 -15.21 1.61
CA ALA A 175 21.74 -16.49 2.03
C ALA A 175 22.89 -16.91 1.12
#